data_7da36949fce60784b3ad79352fb8524e
#
_entry.id   7da36949fce60784b3ad79352fb8524e
#
_cell.length_a   1.000
_cell.length_b   1.000
_cell.length_c   1.000
_cell.angle_alpha   90.00
_cell.angle_beta   90.00
_cell.angle_gamma   90.00
#
_symmetry.space_group_name_H-M   'P 1'
#
loop_
_entity.id
_entity.type
_entity.pdbx_description
1 polymer ?
#
loop_
_entity_poly.entity_id
_entity_poly.type
_entity_poly.pdbx_seq_one_letter_code
_entity_poly.pdbx_strand_id
1 'polypeptide(L)'
;MTYAIAVLDIGKTNKKLCIFDETLQLVDSAVKSIPPVERGHVRVEDVDALLEWFYEELRRFAVQYPVRAIGCSAHGAAFVGVDNDGTQSVPLVDYTFEPDESLHAEFFAMAGDRVELQQTTATVELKPLINPAKLLYFTKQQYPDEFEKCSWFLPYPSFIGMQLTGKPNAEWTYVGCHTYLWDFQDGRWSSIADALGIRSKLPTSVGKPWDVLGTVRAEIADRCGLDPQTVVTAGIHDSNAALVPYLLNQEEEFVLNSTGTWCVIMQPGETVRFEPDELGKSVFFNLSAFGKPVKTAVLMAGAEYDVYTGIFSAMHSNAPMPPFDPEVYRDVVYARSKFILPGVVVGAGQFPDSTARVVDGDEIYTLEEIRSGDRVPAFFHDLPTAYAVLNLSIAVQSMVAFDRVGVDRVRHVYTEGGFRKNADYNHLMASIFPDLDVFRTSMDEASAVGAAACAFIAYEQCSPGDAASLLRIDRDPVSGVDIPGLRDYADALVEKI
;
A
#
# COMPACT_ATOMS: atom_id res chain seq x y z
N MET A 1 7.55 31.46 6.23
CA MET A 1 7.17 30.25 6.98
C MET A 1 6.94 30.62 8.44
N THR A 2 5.72 30.51 8.90
CA THR A 2 5.32 30.85 10.27
C THR A 2 5.59 29.66 11.19
N TYR A 3 5.35 28.45 10.69
CA TYR A 3 5.68 27.18 11.32
C TYR A 3 5.90 26.11 10.25
N ALA A 4 6.45 24.98 10.67
CA ALA A 4 6.64 23.79 9.83
C ALA A 4 5.99 22.56 10.45
N ILE A 5 5.62 21.62 9.59
CA ILE A 5 5.12 20.29 9.93
C ILE A 5 6.18 19.29 9.49
N ALA A 6 6.63 18.44 10.41
CA ALA A 6 7.53 17.33 10.11
C ALA A 6 6.70 16.03 9.96
N VAL A 7 6.95 15.28 8.90
CA VAL A 7 6.29 13.99 8.64
C VAL A 7 7.34 12.91 8.46
N LEU A 8 7.32 11.91 9.33
CA LEU A 8 8.05 10.67 9.12
C LEU A 8 7.20 9.72 8.28
N ASP A 9 7.66 9.42 7.07
CA ASP A 9 7.03 8.45 6.16
C ASP A 9 7.87 7.17 6.07
N ILE A 10 7.34 6.09 6.64
CA ILE A 10 8.02 4.80 6.77
C ILE A 10 7.54 3.86 5.66
N GLY A 11 8.13 4.00 4.48
CA GLY A 11 7.95 3.03 3.40
C GLY A 11 8.77 1.76 3.63
N LYS A 12 8.52 0.69 2.86
CA LYS A 12 9.28 -0.56 2.99
C LYS A 12 10.76 -0.36 2.69
N THR A 13 11.09 0.25 1.57
CA THR A 13 12.47 0.44 1.11
C THR A 13 13.09 1.71 1.67
N ASN A 14 12.39 2.83 1.53
CA ASN A 14 12.89 4.14 1.93
C ASN A 14 12.12 4.66 3.13
N LYS A 15 12.86 5.27 4.06
CA LYS A 15 12.35 6.05 5.18
C LYS A 15 12.57 7.52 4.82
N LYS A 16 11.55 8.35 4.95
CA LYS A 16 11.62 9.77 4.61
C LYS A 16 11.22 10.61 5.79
N LEU A 17 11.93 11.71 6.02
CA LEU A 17 11.48 12.79 6.89
C LEU A 17 11.25 14.01 6.01
N CYS A 18 9.98 14.39 5.86
CA CYS A 18 9.54 15.49 5.01
C CYS A 18 9.17 16.70 5.87
N ILE A 19 9.51 17.89 5.41
CA ILE A 19 9.15 19.16 6.06
C ILE A 19 8.20 19.91 5.14
N PHE A 20 7.04 20.25 5.69
CA PHE A 20 6.00 21.03 5.02
C PHE A 20 5.85 22.38 5.69
N ASP A 21 5.54 23.41 4.90
CA ASP A 21 5.16 24.71 5.41
C ASP A 21 3.67 24.77 5.81
N GLU A 22 3.25 25.92 6.31
CA GLU A 22 1.85 26.21 6.71
C GLU A 22 0.83 26.14 5.56
N THR A 23 1.28 26.01 4.32
CA THR A 23 0.43 25.84 3.13
C THR A 23 0.47 24.40 2.58
N LEU A 24 1.01 23.46 3.36
CA LEU A 24 1.19 22.05 3.00
C LEU A 24 2.08 21.83 1.76
N GLN A 25 3.00 22.77 1.49
CA GLN A 25 4.00 22.59 0.45
C GLN A 25 5.26 21.93 1.03
N LEU A 26 5.75 20.90 0.35
CA LEU A 26 7.01 20.26 0.71
C LEU A 26 8.16 21.24 0.48
N VAL A 27 8.93 21.53 1.52
CA VAL A 27 10.03 22.51 1.48
C VAL A 27 11.41 21.90 1.64
N ASP A 28 11.49 20.74 2.30
CA ASP A 28 12.74 19.99 2.48
C ASP A 28 12.44 18.51 2.77
N SER A 29 13.40 17.63 2.55
CA SER A 29 13.29 16.23 2.90
C SER A 29 14.64 15.56 3.12
N ALA A 30 14.63 14.49 3.90
CA ALA A 30 15.74 13.55 4.03
C ALA A 30 15.23 12.14 3.73
N VAL A 31 16.04 11.35 3.06
CA VAL A 31 15.71 9.97 2.67
C VAL A 31 16.82 9.04 3.12
N LYS A 32 16.44 7.90 3.69
CA LYS A 32 17.39 6.84 4.07
C LYS A 32 16.81 5.47 3.76
N SER A 33 17.62 4.60 3.21
CA SER A 33 17.33 3.17 3.14
C SER A 33 17.88 2.51 4.40
N ILE A 34 17.02 1.80 5.11
CA ILE A 34 17.37 1.03 6.31
C ILE A 34 16.92 -0.40 6.03
N PRO A 35 17.86 -1.26 5.59
CA PRO A 35 17.54 -2.66 5.29
C PRO A 35 17.26 -3.43 6.58
N PRO A 36 16.39 -4.46 6.52
CA PRO A 36 16.24 -5.40 7.62
C PRO A 36 17.57 -6.10 7.97
N VAL A 37 17.68 -6.53 9.22
CA VAL A 37 18.85 -7.24 9.74
C VAL A 37 18.50 -8.69 10.12
N GLU A 38 19.50 -9.57 10.11
CA GLU A 38 19.32 -10.97 10.50
C GLU A 38 19.40 -11.10 12.04
N ARG A 39 18.38 -11.76 12.62
CA ARG A 39 18.38 -12.18 14.03
C ARG A 39 18.16 -13.68 14.12
N GLY A 40 19.25 -14.44 14.19
CA GLY A 40 19.23 -15.87 13.99
C GLY A 40 18.90 -16.22 12.53
N HIS A 41 17.80 -16.94 12.32
CA HIS A 41 17.30 -17.28 10.98
C HIS A 41 16.15 -16.37 10.52
N VAL A 42 15.75 -15.40 11.34
CA VAL A 42 14.63 -14.49 11.06
C VAL A 42 15.15 -13.11 10.68
N ARG A 43 14.61 -12.56 9.63
CA ARG A 43 14.86 -11.19 9.21
C ARG A 43 13.92 -10.22 9.94
N VAL A 44 14.50 -9.17 10.55
CA VAL A 44 13.77 -8.19 11.37
C VAL A 44 14.06 -6.76 10.93
N GLU A 45 13.12 -5.85 11.12
CA GLU A 45 13.32 -4.42 10.89
C GLU A 45 14.30 -3.84 11.94
N ASP A 46 15.22 -3.00 11.51
CA ASP A 46 16.14 -2.28 12.40
C ASP A 46 15.48 -0.99 12.93
N VAL A 47 14.64 -1.18 13.95
CA VAL A 47 13.87 -0.08 14.56
C VAL A 47 14.77 0.91 15.28
N ASP A 48 15.88 0.46 15.87
CA ASP A 48 16.83 1.32 16.56
C ASP A 48 17.54 2.25 15.56
N ALA A 49 17.98 1.72 14.42
CA ALA A 49 18.59 2.53 13.37
C ALA A 49 17.58 3.53 12.76
N LEU A 50 16.30 3.17 12.67
CA LEU A 50 15.24 4.08 12.25
C LEU A 50 15.10 5.25 13.22
N LEU A 51 14.94 4.96 14.52
CA LEU A 51 14.74 5.99 15.54
C LEU A 51 15.95 6.92 15.65
N GLU A 52 17.18 6.37 15.60
CA GLU A 52 18.39 7.18 15.66
C GLU A 52 18.47 8.16 14.49
N TRP A 53 18.29 7.65 13.25
CA TRP A 53 18.25 8.49 12.07
C TRP A 53 17.11 9.54 12.13
N PHE A 54 15.93 9.13 12.57
CA PHE A 54 14.79 10.04 12.69
C PHE A 54 15.08 11.21 13.62
N TYR A 55 15.65 10.95 14.80
CA TYR A 55 15.98 12.00 15.77
C TYR A 55 17.12 12.90 15.29
N GLU A 56 18.13 12.35 14.59
CA GLU A 56 19.20 13.13 13.99
C GLU A 56 18.67 14.11 12.94
N GLU A 57 17.84 13.63 12.02
CA GLU A 57 17.27 14.46 10.97
C GLU A 57 16.24 15.47 11.53
N LEU A 58 15.42 15.06 12.49
CA LEU A 58 14.48 15.95 13.15
C LEU A 58 15.20 17.10 13.84
N ARG A 59 16.33 16.81 14.51
CA ARG A 59 17.20 17.83 15.10
C ARG A 59 17.79 18.77 14.03
N ARG A 60 18.27 18.21 12.93
CA ARG A 60 18.82 18.98 11.82
C ARG A 60 17.77 19.97 11.27
N PHE A 61 16.56 19.50 11.05
CA PHE A 61 15.47 20.32 10.54
C PHE A 61 14.94 21.33 11.56
N ALA A 62 14.88 20.99 12.84
CA ALA A 62 14.44 21.91 13.89
C ALA A 62 15.32 23.17 14.04
N VAL A 63 16.61 23.07 13.65
CA VAL A 63 17.51 24.24 13.56
C VAL A 63 17.13 25.18 12.42
N GLN A 64 16.58 24.66 11.32
CA GLN A 64 16.30 25.40 10.10
C GLN A 64 14.84 25.87 10.03
N TYR A 65 13.93 25.09 10.60
CA TYR A 65 12.50 25.27 10.47
C TYR A 65 11.81 25.27 11.85
N PRO A 66 10.84 26.17 12.09
CA PRO A 66 10.08 26.21 13.34
C PRO A 66 9.05 25.06 13.39
N VAL A 67 9.49 23.81 13.60
CA VAL A 67 8.62 22.62 13.65
C VAL A 67 7.63 22.75 14.81
N ARG A 68 6.32 22.70 14.54
CA ARG A 68 5.23 22.82 15.52
C ARG A 68 4.29 21.61 15.54
N ALA A 69 4.31 20.79 14.51
CA ALA A 69 3.53 19.55 14.46
C ALA A 69 4.36 18.42 13.86
N ILE A 70 4.11 17.18 14.34
CA ILE A 70 4.75 15.97 13.83
C ILE A 70 3.65 14.97 13.49
N GLY A 71 3.66 14.49 12.24
CA GLY A 71 2.86 13.39 11.74
C GLY A 71 3.72 12.16 11.42
N CYS A 72 3.10 11.00 11.33
CA CYS A 72 3.76 9.78 10.87
C CYS A 72 2.86 9.00 9.92
N SER A 73 3.41 8.58 8.79
CA SER A 73 2.85 7.60 7.88
C SER A 73 3.69 6.34 7.89
N ALA A 74 3.09 5.16 7.80
CA ALA A 74 3.84 3.91 7.70
C ALA A 74 3.08 2.84 6.92
N HIS A 75 3.84 1.90 6.32
CA HIS A 75 3.29 0.70 5.69
C HIS A 75 2.46 -0.15 6.66
N GLY A 76 1.41 -0.82 6.17
CA GLY A 76 0.34 -1.42 6.98
C GLY A 76 0.64 -2.78 7.62
N ALA A 77 1.83 -3.33 7.47
CA ALA A 77 2.09 -4.72 7.82
C ALA A 77 2.84 -4.94 9.15
N ALA A 78 2.81 -3.99 10.09
CA ALA A 78 3.65 -4.06 11.28
C ALA A 78 2.96 -3.57 12.55
N PHE A 79 3.06 -4.37 13.62
CA PHE A 79 2.78 -3.95 14.99
C PHE A 79 4.04 -4.11 15.82
N VAL A 80 4.48 -3.02 16.44
CA VAL A 80 5.70 -3.00 17.27
C VAL A 80 5.34 -3.36 18.71
N GLY A 81 5.99 -4.40 19.23
CA GLY A 81 5.84 -4.80 20.63
C GLY A 81 6.78 -4.00 21.54
N VAL A 82 6.22 -3.33 22.53
CA VAL A 82 6.96 -2.45 23.44
C VAL A 82 6.63 -2.71 24.90
N ASP A 83 7.52 -2.29 25.80
CA ASP A 83 7.26 -2.20 27.23
C ASP A 83 6.45 -0.94 27.61
N ASN A 84 6.26 -0.68 28.91
CA ASN A 84 5.50 0.46 29.38
C ASN A 84 6.18 1.82 29.09
N ASP A 85 7.49 1.84 28.90
CA ASP A 85 8.26 3.04 28.62
C ASP A 85 8.38 3.31 27.10
N GLY A 86 7.86 2.39 26.28
CA GLY A 86 7.90 2.47 24.82
C GLY A 86 9.16 1.85 24.20
N THR A 87 10.02 1.20 24.99
CA THR A 87 11.20 0.50 24.45
C THR A 87 10.75 -0.76 23.74
N GLN A 88 11.27 -1.02 22.55
CA GLN A 88 10.97 -2.24 21.81
C GLN A 88 11.37 -3.48 22.64
N SER A 89 10.40 -4.34 22.95
CA SER A 89 10.57 -5.52 23.79
C SER A 89 10.58 -6.83 23.02
N VAL A 90 10.09 -6.85 21.78
CA VAL A 90 10.10 -7.99 20.90
C VAL A 90 10.54 -7.56 19.49
N PRO A 91 11.34 -8.38 18.77
CA PRO A 91 11.79 -8.02 17.42
C PRO A 91 10.62 -7.79 16.47
N LEU A 92 10.68 -6.75 15.65
CA LEU A 92 9.73 -6.53 14.58
C LEU A 92 10.15 -7.34 13.36
N VAL A 93 9.46 -8.46 13.12
CA VAL A 93 9.75 -9.32 11.96
C VAL A 93 9.44 -8.55 10.68
N ASP A 94 10.35 -8.66 9.71
CA ASP A 94 10.14 -8.17 8.36
C ASP A 94 8.99 -8.93 7.69
N TYR A 95 7.93 -8.24 7.30
CA TYR A 95 6.73 -8.85 6.72
C TYR A 95 6.98 -9.55 5.37
N THR A 96 8.13 -9.31 4.73
CA THR A 96 8.55 -10.00 3.51
C THR A 96 9.41 -11.26 3.80
N PHE A 97 9.61 -11.60 5.08
CA PHE A 97 10.24 -12.86 5.46
C PHE A 97 9.32 -14.03 5.08
N GLU A 98 9.90 -15.05 4.44
CA GLU A 98 9.18 -16.26 4.03
C GLU A 98 9.28 -17.32 5.14
N PRO A 99 8.19 -17.52 5.93
CA PRO A 99 8.16 -18.59 6.92
C PRO A 99 7.95 -19.97 6.24
N ASP A 100 8.04 -21.03 7.04
CA ASP A 100 7.61 -22.34 6.57
C ASP A 100 6.14 -22.32 6.13
N GLU A 101 5.80 -23.00 5.02
CA GLU A 101 4.45 -22.97 4.44
C GLU A 101 3.37 -23.49 5.41
N SER A 102 3.73 -24.36 6.36
CA SER A 102 2.82 -24.85 7.42
C SER A 102 2.25 -23.72 8.28
N LEU A 103 2.99 -22.60 8.45
CA LEU A 103 2.56 -21.47 9.27
C LEU A 103 1.18 -20.93 8.85
N HIS A 104 0.93 -20.86 7.54
CA HIS A 104 -0.35 -20.36 7.03
C HIS A 104 -1.52 -21.24 7.47
N ALA A 105 -1.36 -22.56 7.39
CA ALA A 105 -2.38 -23.51 7.85
C ALA A 105 -2.57 -23.46 9.37
N GLU A 106 -1.47 -23.37 10.12
CA GLU A 106 -1.48 -23.28 11.59
C GLU A 106 -2.17 -22.00 12.07
N PHE A 107 -1.89 -20.87 11.41
CA PHE A 107 -2.57 -19.60 11.73
C PHE A 107 -4.08 -19.73 11.56
N PHE A 108 -4.57 -20.28 10.45
CA PHE A 108 -6.02 -20.44 10.22
C PHE A 108 -6.64 -21.55 11.08
N ALA A 109 -5.89 -22.55 11.49
CA ALA A 109 -6.36 -23.50 12.49
C ALA A 109 -6.65 -22.85 13.86
N MET A 110 -5.89 -21.81 14.21
CA MET A 110 -6.11 -21.00 15.41
C MET A 110 -7.17 -19.92 15.19
N ALA A 111 -7.13 -19.23 14.03
CA ALA A 111 -7.90 -18.02 13.75
C ALA A 111 -9.34 -18.32 13.31
N GLY A 112 -9.60 -19.45 12.62
CA GLY A 112 -10.90 -19.84 12.09
C GLY A 112 -10.98 -19.88 10.57
N ASP A 113 -12.20 -19.99 10.04
CA ASP A 113 -12.45 -20.09 8.60
C ASP A 113 -12.07 -18.80 7.85
N ARG A 114 -11.39 -18.94 6.71
CA ARG A 114 -10.89 -17.81 5.91
C ARG A 114 -12.02 -16.89 5.40
N VAL A 115 -13.11 -17.46 4.97
CA VAL A 115 -14.26 -16.71 4.40
C VAL A 115 -15.00 -15.97 5.50
N GLU A 116 -15.24 -16.63 6.65
CA GLU A 116 -15.87 -15.99 7.80
C GLU A 116 -14.99 -14.83 8.33
N LEU A 117 -13.67 -15.01 8.37
CA LEU A 117 -12.72 -13.96 8.76
C LEU A 117 -12.73 -12.80 7.75
N GLN A 118 -12.79 -13.09 6.45
CA GLN A 118 -12.90 -12.03 5.45
C GLN A 118 -14.20 -11.23 5.61
N GLN A 119 -15.31 -11.89 5.93
CA GLN A 119 -16.61 -11.23 6.14
C GLN A 119 -16.65 -10.38 7.41
N THR A 120 -16.02 -10.83 8.49
CA THR A 120 -16.06 -10.13 9.80
C THR A 120 -14.95 -9.07 9.93
N THR A 121 -13.75 -9.38 9.49
CA THR A 121 -12.59 -8.49 9.60
C THR A 121 -12.28 -7.72 8.31
N ALA A 122 -13.11 -7.92 7.28
CA ALA A 122 -12.93 -7.36 5.94
C ALA A 122 -11.51 -7.58 5.37
N THR A 123 -10.79 -8.61 5.82
CA THR A 123 -9.38 -8.89 5.52
C THR A 123 -9.26 -10.22 4.79
N VAL A 124 -8.46 -10.25 3.73
CA VAL A 124 -8.08 -11.45 2.99
C VAL A 124 -6.65 -11.87 3.33
N GLU A 125 -6.31 -13.15 3.11
CA GLU A 125 -4.94 -13.59 3.28
C GLU A 125 -4.01 -12.92 2.27
N LEU A 126 -2.97 -12.28 2.80
CA LEU A 126 -1.87 -11.71 2.03
C LEU A 126 -0.55 -12.39 2.50
N LYS A 127 0.19 -12.95 1.55
CA LYS A 127 1.46 -13.64 1.81
C LYS A 127 2.65 -12.68 1.59
N PRO A 128 3.82 -12.93 2.22
CA PRO A 128 4.06 -13.99 3.22
C PRO A 128 3.50 -13.64 4.61
N LEU A 129 3.88 -12.49 5.21
CA LEU A 129 3.48 -12.06 6.55
C LEU A 129 2.83 -10.66 6.55
N ILE A 130 2.22 -10.24 5.45
CA ILE A 130 1.63 -8.91 5.29
C ILE A 130 0.49 -8.65 6.29
N ASN A 131 -0.27 -9.68 6.66
CA ASN A 131 -1.32 -9.51 7.67
C ASN A 131 -0.73 -9.41 9.09
N PRO A 132 -0.88 -8.29 9.81
CA PRO A 132 -0.34 -8.11 11.15
C PRO A 132 -0.66 -9.21 12.15
N ALA A 133 -1.89 -9.74 12.18
CA ALA A 133 -2.21 -10.86 13.08
C ALA A 133 -1.39 -12.12 12.79
N LYS A 134 -1.15 -12.44 11.50
CA LYS A 134 -0.32 -13.57 11.09
C LYS A 134 1.15 -13.34 11.41
N LEU A 135 1.63 -12.11 11.22
CA LEU A 135 2.99 -11.71 11.60
C LEU A 135 3.18 -11.81 13.14
N LEU A 136 2.20 -11.36 13.93
CA LEU A 136 2.24 -11.49 15.39
C LEU A 136 2.17 -12.94 15.83
N TYR A 137 1.41 -13.80 15.15
CA TYR A 137 1.37 -15.24 15.41
C TYR A 137 2.75 -15.86 15.19
N PHE A 138 3.42 -15.58 14.08
CA PHE A 138 4.78 -16.00 13.79
C PHE A 138 5.77 -15.46 14.84
N THR A 139 5.68 -14.17 15.16
CA THR A 139 6.54 -13.53 16.17
C THR A 139 6.41 -14.20 17.53
N LYS A 140 5.19 -14.56 17.94
CA LYS A 140 4.93 -15.28 19.19
C LYS A 140 5.61 -16.65 19.22
N GLN A 141 5.64 -17.37 18.10
CA GLN A 141 6.33 -18.66 17.99
C GLN A 141 7.86 -18.52 18.07
N GLN A 142 8.40 -17.47 17.42
CA GLN A 142 9.86 -17.28 17.35
C GLN A 142 10.45 -16.68 18.63
N TYR A 143 9.70 -15.82 19.33
CA TYR A 143 10.16 -15.03 20.48
C TYR A 143 9.15 -15.08 21.64
N PRO A 144 8.79 -16.28 22.16
CA PRO A 144 7.71 -16.41 23.13
C PRO A 144 7.95 -15.63 24.44
N ASP A 145 9.17 -15.63 24.96
CA ASP A 145 9.50 -14.96 26.22
C ASP A 145 9.44 -13.43 26.09
N GLU A 146 9.92 -12.87 24.99
CA GLU A 146 9.87 -11.45 24.67
C GLU A 146 8.42 -11.01 24.40
N PHE A 147 7.66 -11.83 23.68
CA PHE A 147 6.24 -11.58 23.37
C PHE A 147 5.39 -11.51 24.64
N GLU A 148 5.62 -12.40 25.61
CA GLU A 148 4.90 -12.37 26.91
C GLU A 148 5.26 -11.16 27.76
N LYS A 149 6.49 -10.68 27.70
CA LYS A 149 6.95 -9.49 28.46
C LYS A 149 6.47 -8.17 27.85
N CYS A 150 6.01 -8.20 26.60
CA CYS A 150 5.50 -7.03 25.90
C CYS A 150 4.28 -6.45 26.63
N SER A 151 4.27 -5.14 26.86
CA SER A 151 3.14 -4.42 27.46
C SER A 151 2.13 -3.97 26.44
N TRP A 152 2.61 -3.54 25.26
CA TRP A 152 1.77 -3.03 24.19
C TRP A 152 2.21 -3.57 22.84
N PHE A 153 1.25 -3.89 21.97
CA PHE A 153 1.44 -4.05 20.52
C PHE A 153 0.81 -2.86 19.83
N LEU A 154 1.63 -2.02 19.21
CA LEU A 154 1.22 -0.76 18.62
C LEU A 154 1.35 -0.79 17.09
N PRO A 155 0.36 -0.28 16.32
CA PRO A 155 0.56 0.06 14.91
C PRO A 155 1.87 0.84 14.71
N TYR A 156 2.55 0.65 13.59
CA TYR A 156 3.88 1.27 13.41
C TYR A 156 3.86 2.81 13.56
N PRO A 157 2.91 3.57 12.96
CA PRO A 157 2.84 5.02 13.20
C PRO A 157 2.55 5.36 14.66
N SER A 158 1.73 4.54 15.32
CA SER A 158 1.39 4.71 16.73
C SER A 158 2.58 4.45 17.67
N PHE A 159 3.47 3.54 17.29
CA PHE A 159 4.74 3.34 17.98
C PHE A 159 5.60 4.62 17.94
N ILE A 160 5.70 5.28 16.78
CA ILE A 160 6.40 6.57 16.68
C ILE A 160 5.72 7.64 17.56
N GLY A 161 4.39 7.68 17.57
CA GLY A 161 3.63 8.54 18.47
C GLY A 161 3.96 8.31 19.93
N MET A 162 4.09 7.03 20.36
CA MET A 162 4.51 6.67 21.71
C MET A 162 5.96 7.09 22.00
N GLN A 163 6.89 6.92 21.05
CA GLN A 163 8.26 7.41 21.20
C GLN A 163 8.30 8.92 21.49
N LEU A 164 7.48 9.68 20.81
CA LEU A 164 7.44 11.13 20.92
C LEU A 164 6.68 11.65 22.13
N THR A 165 5.61 10.97 22.57
CA THR A 165 4.67 11.47 23.60
C THR A 165 4.61 10.64 24.88
N GLY A 166 5.08 9.38 24.84
CA GLY A 166 4.91 8.41 25.94
C GLY A 166 3.49 7.82 26.03
N LYS A 167 2.62 8.03 25.06
CA LYS A 167 1.22 7.58 25.08
C LYS A 167 0.96 6.51 24.04
N PRO A 168 0.52 5.29 24.44
CA PRO A 168 0.09 4.27 23.49
C PRO A 168 -1.23 4.70 22.83
N ASN A 169 -1.33 4.45 21.51
CA ASN A 169 -2.54 4.74 20.71
C ASN A 169 -2.73 3.74 19.58
N ALA A 170 -3.89 3.80 18.96
CA ALA A 170 -4.19 3.18 17.66
C ALA A 170 -5.15 4.11 16.89
N GLU A 171 -5.12 4.02 15.56
CA GLU A 171 -5.99 4.82 14.70
C GLU A 171 -6.65 3.96 13.60
N TRP A 172 -7.77 4.45 13.06
CA TRP A 172 -8.68 3.69 12.21
C TRP A 172 -8.04 3.11 10.97
N THR A 173 -7.22 3.92 10.27
CA THR A 173 -6.72 3.52 8.95
C THR A 173 -5.75 2.35 9.04
N TYR A 174 -5.00 2.27 10.14
CA TYR A 174 -4.05 1.20 10.35
C TYR A 174 -4.70 -0.07 10.89
N VAL A 175 -5.57 0.06 11.91
CA VAL A 175 -6.25 -1.12 12.46
C VAL A 175 -7.22 -1.74 11.48
N GLY A 176 -7.87 -0.92 10.65
CA GLY A 176 -8.78 -1.34 9.59
C GLY A 176 -8.11 -1.72 8.27
N CYS A 177 -6.77 -1.90 8.23
CA CYS A 177 -6.05 -2.25 7.00
C CYS A 177 -5.47 -3.66 7.07
N HIS A 178 -6.10 -4.63 6.40
CA HIS A 178 -5.69 -6.05 6.25
C HIS A 178 -5.09 -6.72 7.51
N THR A 179 -5.51 -6.29 8.71
CA THR A 179 -4.87 -6.72 9.96
C THR A 179 -5.36 -8.06 10.50
N TYR A 180 -6.57 -8.49 10.18
CA TYR A 180 -7.39 -9.49 10.90
C TYR A 180 -7.71 -9.10 12.35
N LEU A 181 -7.20 -7.99 12.86
CA LEU A 181 -7.37 -7.58 14.26
C LEU A 181 -8.59 -6.69 14.49
N TRP A 182 -9.23 -6.16 13.43
CA TRP A 182 -10.41 -5.30 13.54
C TRP A 182 -11.66 -6.01 13.05
N ASP A 183 -12.70 -5.98 13.86
CA ASP A 183 -14.04 -6.42 13.50
C ASP A 183 -14.83 -5.23 12.93
N PHE A 184 -15.11 -5.29 11.63
CA PHE A 184 -15.81 -4.21 10.93
C PHE A 184 -17.31 -4.17 11.24
N GLN A 185 -17.89 -5.27 11.72
CA GLN A 185 -19.31 -5.33 12.06
C GLN A 185 -19.58 -4.68 13.42
N ASP A 186 -18.72 -4.99 14.39
CA ASP A 186 -18.86 -4.54 15.77
C ASP A 186 -18.04 -3.26 16.08
N GLY A 187 -17.13 -2.84 15.19
CA GLY A 187 -16.30 -1.66 15.40
C GLY A 187 -15.36 -1.79 16.61
N ARG A 188 -14.75 -2.97 16.78
CA ARG A 188 -13.84 -3.30 17.91
C ARG A 188 -12.71 -4.24 17.47
N TRP A 189 -11.77 -4.46 18.36
CA TRP A 189 -10.77 -5.50 18.14
C TRP A 189 -11.44 -6.87 17.96
N SER A 190 -11.01 -7.64 16.96
CA SER A 190 -11.60 -8.94 16.60
C SER A 190 -11.27 -10.05 17.60
N SER A 191 -11.95 -11.20 17.47
CA SER A 191 -11.66 -12.41 18.26
C SER A 191 -10.23 -12.94 18.09
N ILE A 192 -9.55 -12.57 16.99
CA ILE A 192 -8.15 -12.95 16.76
C ILE A 192 -7.23 -12.34 17.80
N ALA A 193 -7.54 -11.14 18.31
CA ALA A 193 -6.78 -10.54 19.41
C ALA A 193 -6.84 -11.39 20.69
N ASP A 194 -7.98 -12.03 20.95
CA ASP A 194 -8.15 -12.96 22.09
C ASP A 194 -7.41 -14.28 21.84
N ALA A 195 -7.52 -14.85 20.63
CA ALA A 195 -6.84 -16.07 20.24
C ALA A 195 -5.30 -15.94 20.31
N LEU A 196 -4.77 -14.79 19.96
CA LEU A 196 -3.35 -14.46 20.10
C LEU A 196 -2.94 -14.17 21.56
N GLY A 197 -3.90 -13.89 22.47
CA GLY A 197 -3.65 -13.49 23.83
C GLY A 197 -3.14 -12.05 23.99
N ILE A 198 -3.46 -11.17 23.04
CA ILE A 198 -2.96 -9.79 23.01
C ILE A 198 -4.02 -8.73 23.29
N ARG A 199 -5.29 -9.11 23.51
CA ARG A 199 -6.40 -8.16 23.74
C ARG A 199 -6.07 -7.08 24.78
N SER A 200 -5.49 -7.47 25.91
CA SER A 200 -5.12 -6.56 26.98
C SER A 200 -3.84 -5.75 26.70
N LYS A 201 -3.13 -6.09 25.63
CA LYS A 201 -1.90 -5.43 25.17
C LYS A 201 -2.15 -4.51 23.97
N LEU A 202 -3.41 -4.33 23.55
CA LEU A 202 -3.83 -3.41 22.49
C LEU A 202 -4.44 -2.15 23.11
N PRO A 203 -4.28 -0.96 22.46
CA PRO A 203 -4.95 0.26 22.91
C PRO A 203 -6.46 0.06 23.01
N THR A 204 -7.06 0.60 24.05
CA THR A 204 -8.51 0.42 24.34
C THR A 204 -9.40 1.28 23.45
N SER A 205 -8.86 2.38 22.91
CA SER A 205 -9.54 3.29 21.99
C SER A 205 -8.80 3.36 20.68
N VAL A 206 -9.57 3.48 19.59
CA VAL A 206 -9.04 3.70 18.25
C VAL A 206 -9.59 5.05 17.77
N GLY A 207 -8.69 5.95 17.40
CA GLY A 207 -9.01 7.34 17.06
C GLY A 207 -8.86 7.66 15.59
N LYS A 208 -8.94 8.96 15.29
CA LYS A 208 -8.70 9.53 13.95
C LYS A 208 -7.20 9.76 13.75
N PRO A 209 -6.71 9.72 12.50
CA PRO A 209 -5.29 9.97 12.24
C PRO A 209 -4.84 11.38 12.64
N TRP A 210 -5.73 12.36 12.69
CA TRP A 210 -5.44 13.74 13.15
C TRP A 210 -5.76 13.99 14.62
N ASP A 211 -6.12 12.99 15.41
CA ASP A 211 -6.27 13.18 16.84
C ASP A 211 -4.92 13.56 17.48
N VAL A 212 -4.94 14.56 18.36
CA VAL A 212 -3.76 15.02 19.07
C VAL A 212 -3.44 14.03 20.20
N LEU A 213 -2.32 13.34 20.11
CA LEU A 213 -1.82 12.47 21.18
C LEU A 213 -1.30 13.27 22.35
N GLY A 214 -0.71 14.39 22.09
CA GLY A 214 -0.09 15.29 23.05
C GLY A 214 0.99 16.14 22.41
N THR A 215 1.85 16.69 23.27
CA THR A 215 3.07 17.35 22.86
C THR A 215 4.27 16.42 23.05
N VAL A 216 5.38 16.73 22.40
CA VAL A 216 6.62 15.96 22.55
C VAL A 216 7.08 15.91 24.00
N ARG A 217 7.63 14.78 24.45
CA ARG A 217 8.24 14.61 25.78
C ARG A 217 9.45 15.55 25.92
N ALA A 218 9.71 16.01 27.15
CA ALA A 218 10.81 16.95 27.43
C ALA A 218 12.15 16.44 26.92
N GLU A 219 12.47 15.15 27.14
CA GLU A 219 13.72 14.56 26.69
C GLU A 219 13.86 14.54 25.16
N ILE A 220 12.76 14.41 24.42
CA ILE A 220 12.77 14.47 22.95
C ILE A 220 12.87 15.92 22.49
N ALA A 221 12.15 16.85 23.14
CA ALA A 221 12.27 18.26 22.87
C ALA A 221 13.72 18.75 23.04
N ASP A 222 14.37 18.37 24.13
CA ASP A 222 15.76 18.71 24.41
C ASP A 222 16.73 18.05 23.41
N ARG A 223 16.53 16.74 23.10
CA ARG A 223 17.38 15.98 22.18
C ARG A 223 17.34 16.57 20.77
N CYS A 224 16.14 16.94 20.29
CA CYS A 224 15.93 17.38 18.92
C CYS A 224 15.90 18.91 18.76
N GLY A 225 15.94 19.69 19.86
CA GLY A 225 15.83 21.16 19.80
C GLY A 225 14.45 21.65 19.37
N LEU A 226 13.40 20.89 19.74
CA LEU A 226 12.02 21.23 19.42
C LEU A 226 11.39 22.13 20.50
N ASP A 227 10.36 22.87 20.12
CA ASP A 227 9.47 23.51 21.08
C ASP A 227 8.76 22.42 21.92
N PRO A 228 8.74 22.50 23.27
CA PRO A 228 8.01 21.55 24.10
C PRO A 228 6.49 21.49 23.82
N GLN A 229 5.94 22.49 23.13
CA GLN A 229 4.54 22.51 22.72
C GLN A 229 4.32 21.91 21.31
N THR A 230 5.35 21.35 20.67
CA THR A 230 5.20 20.68 19.37
C THR A 230 4.20 19.54 19.49
N VAL A 231 3.12 19.61 18.69
CA VAL A 231 2.01 18.66 18.69
C VAL A 231 2.38 17.38 17.93
N VAL A 232 1.92 16.24 18.42
CA VAL A 232 2.10 14.93 17.77
C VAL A 232 0.73 14.32 17.50
N THR A 233 0.51 13.82 16.27
CA THR A 233 -0.73 13.18 15.86
C THR A 233 -0.71 11.66 16.06
N ALA A 234 -1.88 11.03 15.93
CA ALA A 234 -2.05 9.57 16.05
C ALA A 234 -1.28 8.76 15.01
N GLY A 235 -0.96 9.37 13.85
CA GLY A 235 -0.35 8.71 12.70
C GLY A 235 -1.37 8.16 11.73
N ILE A 236 -0.92 7.55 10.61
CA ILE A 236 -1.79 7.07 9.53
C ILE A 236 -1.11 5.94 8.74
N HIS A 237 -1.89 5.01 8.18
CA HIS A 237 -1.43 4.03 7.20
C HIS A 237 -1.10 4.70 5.86
N ASP A 238 0.01 4.34 5.19
CA ASP A 238 0.54 5.02 4.00
C ASP A 238 -0.44 5.10 2.82
N SER A 239 -1.05 3.99 2.42
CA SER A 239 -2.02 3.98 1.31
C SER A 239 -3.28 4.79 1.65
N ASN A 240 -3.71 4.78 2.92
CA ASN A 240 -4.81 5.63 3.36
C ASN A 240 -4.40 7.10 3.47
N ALA A 241 -3.14 7.39 3.78
CA ALA A 241 -2.61 8.74 3.74
C ALA A 241 -2.64 9.31 2.30
N ALA A 242 -2.21 8.53 1.31
CA ALA A 242 -2.31 8.90 -0.10
C ALA A 242 -3.75 9.19 -0.54
N LEU A 243 -4.75 8.57 0.09
CA LEU A 243 -6.17 8.80 -0.19
C LEU A 243 -6.69 10.10 0.44
N VAL A 244 -6.06 10.63 1.52
CA VAL A 244 -6.55 11.79 2.27
C VAL A 244 -6.77 13.02 1.39
N PRO A 245 -5.87 13.44 0.47
CA PRO A 245 -6.09 14.62 -0.36
C PRO A 245 -7.36 14.54 -1.19
N TYR A 246 -7.70 13.37 -1.73
CA TYR A 246 -8.90 13.16 -2.53
C TYR A 246 -10.16 13.24 -1.66
N LEU A 247 -10.14 12.61 -0.48
CA LEU A 247 -11.27 12.64 0.46
C LEU A 247 -11.51 14.04 1.04
N LEU A 248 -10.45 14.80 1.32
CA LEU A 248 -10.55 16.17 1.80
C LEU A 248 -11.16 17.11 0.76
N ASN A 249 -10.81 16.94 -0.51
CA ASN A 249 -11.40 17.70 -1.61
C ASN A 249 -12.85 17.29 -1.94
N GLN A 250 -13.44 16.38 -1.14
CA GLN A 250 -14.80 15.89 -1.33
C GLN A 250 -15.02 15.30 -2.73
N GLU A 251 -13.99 14.68 -3.27
CA GLU A 251 -14.13 13.91 -4.49
C GLU A 251 -15.13 12.80 -4.23
N GLU A 252 -16.21 12.82 -4.93
CA GLU A 252 -17.25 11.79 -4.89
C GLU A 252 -17.05 10.84 -6.05
N GLU A 253 -17.41 9.57 -5.86
CA GLU A 253 -17.48 8.58 -6.94
C GLU A 253 -16.17 8.44 -7.72
N PHE A 254 -15.07 8.14 -7.02
CA PHE A 254 -13.78 7.91 -7.66
C PHE A 254 -13.14 6.58 -7.24
N VAL A 255 -12.22 6.12 -8.07
CA VAL A 255 -11.23 5.09 -7.74
C VAL A 255 -9.84 5.71 -7.78
N LEU A 256 -9.06 5.49 -6.74
CA LEU A 256 -7.63 5.79 -6.69
C LEU A 256 -6.84 4.51 -6.99
N ASN A 257 -6.04 4.54 -8.04
CA ASN A 257 -5.10 3.50 -8.43
C ASN A 257 -3.69 3.94 -8.03
N SER A 258 -3.26 3.57 -6.83
CA SER A 258 -1.92 3.86 -6.32
C SER A 258 -0.97 2.78 -6.78
N THR A 259 0.00 3.15 -7.62
CA THR A 259 0.82 2.19 -8.37
C THR A 259 2.29 2.23 -7.98
N GLY A 260 2.80 1.06 -7.59
CA GLY A 260 4.19 0.77 -7.28
C GLY A 260 4.49 -0.68 -7.62
N THR A 261 5.33 -1.36 -6.85
CA THR A 261 5.51 -2.82 -6.91
C THR A 261 4.16 -3.52 -6.75
N TRP A 262 3.39 -3.11 -5.76
CA TRP A 262 1.95 -3.36 -5.64
C TRP A 262 1.16 -2.22 -6.30
N CYS A 263 0.09 -2.57 -6.99
CA CYS A 263 -0.98 -1.64 -7.32
C CYS A 263 -2.10 -1.84 -6.32
N VAL A 264 -2.46 -0.77 -5.63
CA VAL A 264 -3.54 -0.72 -4.62
C VAL A 264 -4.67 0.12 -5.20
N ILE A 265 -5.77 -0.55 -5.55
CA ILE A 265 -6.94 0.05 -6.16
C ILE A 265 -7.97 0.26 -5.07
N MET A 266 -8.33 1.51 -4.79
CA MET A 266 -9.15 1.92 -3.66
C MET A 266 -10.39 2.68 -4.11
N GLN A 267 -11.57 2.21 -3.70
CA GLN A 267 -12.86 2.85 -3.91
C GLN A 267 -13.48 3.18 -2.55
N PRO A 268 -13.51 4.46 -2.14
CA PRO A 268 -14.21 4.88 -0.94
C PRO A 268 -15.72 4.61 -1.02
N GLY A 269 -16.31 4.15 0.08
CA GLY A 269 -17.73 3.80 0.14
C GLY A 269 -18.33 4.02 1.52
N GLU A 270 -19.58 3.65 1.69
CA GLU A 270 -20.33 3.83 2.94
C GLU A 270 -20.51 2.51 3.73
N THR A 271 -20.41 1.37 3.07
CA THR A 271 -20.71 0.07 3.69
C THR A 271 -19.71 -1.00 3.27
N VAL A 272 -19.44 -1.93 4.19
CA VAL A 272 -18.71 -3.16 3.88
C VAL A 272 -19.67 -4.15 3.25
N ARG A 273 -19.42 -4.50 1.99
CA ARG A 273 -20.20 -5.51 1.28
C ARG A 273 -19.31 -6.25 0.29
N PHE A 274 -19.24 -7.55 0.44
CA PHE A 274 -18.63 -8.47 -0.51
C PHE A 274 -19.68 -9.09 -1.42
N GLU A 275 -19.40 -9.20 -2.70
CA GLU A 275 -20.14 -10.06 -3.60
C GLU A 275 -19.63 -11.53 -3.42
N PRO A 276 -20.47 -12.54 -3.70
CA PRO A 276 -20.09 -13.95 -3.43
C PRO A 276 -18.80 -14.42 -4.13
N ASP A 277 -18.51 -13.90 -5.32
CA ASP A 277 -17.34 -14.24 -6.12
C ASP A 277 -16.07 -13.49 -5.72
N GLU A 278 -16.16 -12.52 -4.81
CA GLU A 278 -15.03 -11.79 -4.24
C GLU A 278 -14.43 -12.51 -3.02
N LEU A 279 -15.22 -13.39 -2.38
CA LEU A 279 -14.75 -14.14 -1.23
C LEU A 279 -13.62 -15.09 -1.60
N GLY A 280 -12.53 -15.05 -0.85
CA GLY A 280 -11.31 -15.78 -1.17
C GLY A 280 -10.43 -15.16 -2.26
N LYS A 281 -10.80 -13.99 -2.81
CA LYS A 281 -9.98 -13.22 -3.75
C LYS A 281 -9.27 -12.07 -3.05
N SER A 282 -8.28 -11.45 -3.71
CA SER A 282 -7.51 -10.32 -3.16
C SER A 282 -8.32 -9.01 -3.18
N VAL A 283 -9.48 -9.06 -2.51
CA VAL A 283 -10.40 -7.94 -2.28
C VAL A 283 -10.68 -7.85 -0.78
N PHE A 284 -10.56 -6.67 -0.22
CA PHE A 284 -10.75 -6.41 1.20
C PHE A 284 -11.24 -4.98 1.42
N PHE A 285 -11.50 -4.60 2.65
CA PHE A 285 -11.81 -3.21 2.98
C PHE A 285 -10.78 -2.63 3.93
N ASN A 286 -10.43 -1.38 3.69
CA ASN A 286 -9.73 -0.51 4.63
C ASN A 286 -10.73 0.40 5.34
N LEU A 287 -10.31 1.04 6.45
CA LEU A 287 -10.99 2.22 6.98
C LEU A 287 -10.23 3.47 6.52
N SER A 288 -10.95 4.41 5.92
CA SER A 288 -10.41 5.72 5.56
C SER A 288 -10.07 6.56 6.80
N ALA A 289 -9.38 7.69 6.60
CA ALA A 289 -9.12 8.67 7.66
C ALA A 289 -10.43 9.18 8.33
N PHE A 290 -11.57 9.05 7.68
CA PHE A 290 -12.90 9.41 8.21
C PHE A 290 -13.64 8.23 8.87
N GLY A 291 -13.01 7.06 8.99
CA GLY A 291 -13.61 5.84 9.55
C GLY A 291 -14.65 5.21 8.63
N LYS A 292 -14.69 5.56 7.35
CA LYS A 292 -15.56 4.96 6.35
C LYS A 292 -14.85 3.83 5.61
N PRO A 293 -15.59 2.80 5.17
CA PRO A 293 -15.01 1.70 4.39
C PRO A 293 -14.42 2.17 3.06
N VAL A 294 -13.30 1.57 2.67
CA VAL A 294 -12.66 1.73 1.37
C VAL A 294 -12.50 0.34 0.77
N LYS A 295 -13.28 0.02 -0.24
CA LYS A 295 -13.15 -1.25 -0.95
C LYS A 295 -11.83 -1.26 -1.71
N THR A 296 -11.02 -2.27 -1.50
CA THR A 296 -9.64 -2.31 -1.97
C THR A 296 -9.36 -3.63 -2.67
N ALA A 297 -8.77 -3.54 -3.86
CA ALA A 297 -8.22 -4.68 -4.59
C ALA A 297 -6.74 -4.44 -4.85
N VAL A 298 -5.94 -5.51 -4.80
CA VAL A 298 -4.49 -5.42 -4.99
C VAL A 298 -4.02 -6.36 -6.08
N LEU A 299 -2.95 -5.96 -6.77
CA LEU A 299 -2.25 -6.80 -7.74
C LEU A 299 -0.76 -6.43 -7.80
N MET A 300 0.08 -7.37 -8.23
CA MET A 300 1.54 -7.20 -8.30
C MET A 300 2.00 -6.69 -9.68
N ALA A 301 1.27 -5.73 -10.25
CA ALA A 301 1.51 -5.25 -11.61
C ALA A 301 2.91 -4.66 -11.81
N GLY A 302 3.43 -3.92 -10.83
CA GLY A 302 4.79 -3.37 -10.92
C GLY A 302 5.86 -4.46 -10.92
N ALA A 303 5.72 -5.48 -10.08
CA ALA A 303 6.65 -6.61 -10.08
C ALA A 303 6.63 -7.39 -11.39
N GLU A 304 5.45 -7.61 -11.97
CA GLU A 304 5.32 -8.25 -13.29
C GLU A 304 5.93 -7.41 -14.40
N TYR A 305 5.64 -6.11 -14.39
CA TYR A 305 6.21 -5.17 -15.33
C TYR A 305 7.75 -5.17 -15.30
N ASP A 306 8.34 -5.11 -14.11
CA ASP A 306 9.80 -5.09 -13.93
C ASP A 306 10.45 -6.40 -14.44
N VAL A 307 9.83 -7.56 -14.17
CA VAL A 307 10.35 -8.86 -14.61
C VAL A 307 10.37 -8.94 -16.14
N TYR A 308 9.25 -8.64 -16.80
CA TYR A 308 9.19 -8.78 -18.26
C TYR A 308 9.96 -7.69 -19.00
N THR A 309 9.93 -6.44 -18.54
CA THR A 309 10.76 -5.39 -19.13
C THR A 309 12.26 -5.65 -18.95
N GLY A 310 12.66 -6.28 -17.84
CA GLY A 310 14.01 -6.78 -17.63
C GLY A 310 14.43 -7.84 -18.67
N ILE A 311 13.54 -8.80 -18.96
CA ILE A 311 13.75 -9.81 -20.01
C ILE A 311 13.88 -9.12 -21.38
N PHE A 312 12.95 -8.22 -21.71
CA PHE A 312 12.97 -7.50 -22.99
C PHE A 312 14.24 -6.66 -23.14
N SER A 313 14.66 -5.96 -22.10
CA SER A 313 15.90 -5.17 -22.10
C SER A 313 17.12 -6.04 -22.39
N ALA A 314 17.22 -7.21 -21.76
CA ALA A 314 18.30 -8.16 -21.98
C ALA A 314 18.31 -8.69 -23.43
N MET A 315 17.12 -9.02 -23.99
CA MET A 315 17.00 -9.52 -25.37
C MET A 315 17.28 -8.47 -26.44
N HIS A 316 16.98 -7.19 -26.17
CA HIS A 316 17.08 -6.09 -27.12
C HIS A 316 18.24 -5.12 -26.81
N SER A 317 19.31 -5.60 -26.19
CA SER A 317 20.53 -4.81 -25.92
C SER A 317 20.27 -3.50 -25.15
N ASN A 318 19.34 -3.55 -24.18
CA ASN A 318 18.87 -2.42 -23.37
C ASN A 318 18.25 -1.27 -24.22
N ALA A 319 17.60 -1.60 -25.32
CA ALA A 319 16.82 -0.62 -26.06
C ALA A 319 15.71 -0.04 -25.15
N PRO A 320 15.36 1.24 -25.27
CA PRO A 320 14.23 1.81 -24.54
C PRO A 320 12.93 1.15 -24.95
N MET A 321 11.99 1.04 -24.01
CA MET A 321 10.63 0.56 -24.35
C MET A 321 10.02 1.48 -25.42
N PRO A 322 9.30 0.91 -26.39
CA PRO A 322 8.74 1.68 -27.50
C PRO A 322 7.67 2.66 -27.00
N PRO A 323 7.45 3.77 -27.69
CA PRO A 323 6.32 4.64 -27.43
C PRO A 323 4.99 3.94 -27.76
N PHE A 324 3.91 4.41 -27.14
CA PHE A 324 2.56 3.91 -27.43
C PHE A 324 2.21 4.02 -28.94
N ASP A 325 1.86 2.89 -29.55
CA ASP A 325 1.40 2.81 -30.93
C ASP A 325 0.07 2.04 -31.01
N PRO A 326 -1.08 2.71 -31.23
CA PRO A 326 -2.39 2.06 -31.31
C PRO A 326 -2.51 0.93 -32.34
N GLU A 327 -1.73 0.97 -33.42
CA GLU A 327 -1.81 -0.06 -34.47
C GLU A 327 -1.26 -1.38 -33.98
N VAL A 328 -0.15 -1.37 -33.21
CA VAL A 328 0.41 -2.57 -32.59
C VAL A 328 -0.62 -3.22 -31.66
N TYR A 329 -1.33 -2.42 -30.87
CA TYR A 329 -2.39 -2.91 -29.99
C TYR A 329 -3.56 -3.51 -30.76
N ARG A 330 -4.00 -2.87 -31.85
CA ARG A 330 -5.06 -3.39 -32.73
C ARG A 330 -4.69 -4.74 -33.32
N ASP A 331 -3.46 -4.89 -33.81
CA ASP A 331 -2.96 -6.14 -34.40
C ASP A 331 -2.93 -7.26 -33.34
N VAL A 332 -2.41 -7.01 -32.13
CA VAL A 332 -2.36 -7.98 -31.03
C VAL A 332 -3.77 -8.39 -30.60
N VAL A 333 -4.65 -7.41 -30.39
CA VAL A 333 -6.03 -7.63 -29.95
C VAL A 333 -6.84 -8.37 -31.02
N TYR A 334 -6.66 -8.03 -32.30
CA TYR A 334 -7.33 -8.72 -33.39
C TYR A 334 -6.91 -10.18 -33.52
N ALA A 335 -5.60 -10.47 -33.40
CA ALA A 335 -5.07 -11.82 -33.53
C ALA A 335 -5.48 -12.75 -32.38
N ARG A 336 -5.65 -12.26 -31.16
CA ARG A 336 -6.03 -13.02 -29.93
C ARG A 336 -5.23 -14.32 -29.74
N SER A 337 -3.96 -14.29 -30.07
CA SER A 337 -3.09 -15.45 -30.02
C SER A 337 -1.87 -15.31 -29.14
N LYS A 338 -1.63 -14.09 -28.59
CA LYS A 338 -0.47 -13.78 -27.77
C LYS A 338 -0.93 -13.25 -26.41
N PHE A 339 -0.48 -13.92 -25.33
CA PHE A 339 -0.87 -13.53 -23.97
C PHE A 339 0.32 -13.72 -23.02
N ILE A 340 0.48 -12.78 -22.08
CA ILE A 340 1.29 -12.95 -20.88
C ILE A 340 0.30 -13.15 -19.74
N LEU A 341 0.35 -14.33 -19.09
CA LEU A 341 -0.55 -14.66 -17.99
C LEU A 341 0.06 -14.24 -16.64
N PRO A 342 -0.76 -13.76 -15.68
CA PRO A 342 -0.29 -13.32 -14.38
C PRO A 342 0.30 -14.47 -13.55
N GLY A 343 1.01 -14.14 -12.47
CA GLY A 343 1.50 -15.11 -11.50
C GLY A 343 3.01 -15.12 -11.32
N VAL A 344 3.70 -14.03 -11.67
CA VAL A 344 5.13 -13.83 -11.32
C VAL A 344 5.33 -13.96 -9.81
N VAL A 345 4.38 -13.48 -9.03
CA VAL A 345 4.29 -13.72 -7.59
C VAL A 345 3.08 -14.61 -7.33
N VAL A 346 3.35 -15.87 -7.06
CA VAL A 346 2.31 -16.90 -6.85
C VAL A 346 1.47 -16.57 -5.60
N GLY A 347 0.17 -16.76 -5.70
CA GLY A 347 -0.77 -16.51 -4.61
C GLY A 347 -1.11 -15.02 -4.39
N ALA A 348 -0.61 -14.11 -5.24
CA ALA A 348 -0.89 -12.69 -5.16
C ALA A 348 -1.86 -12.22 -6.26
N GLY A 349 -2.51 -11.07 -6.02
CA GLY A 349 -3.35 -10.39 -7.01
C GLY A 349 -4.72 -11.03 -7.22
N GLN A 350 -5.29 -10.74 -8.37
CA GLN A 350 -6.68 -11.10 -8.69
C GLN A 350 -6.84 -12.55 -9.17
N PHE A 351 -5.72 -13.21 -9.48
CA PHE A 351 -5.64 -14.58 -9.98
C PHE A 351 -4.65 -15.41 -9.14
N PRO A 352 -4.97 -15.70 -7.86
CA PRO A 352 -4.01 -16.30 -6.93
C PRO A 352 -3.56 -17.71 -7.32
N ASP A 353 -4.35 -18.43 -8.11
CA ASP A 353 -4.04 -19.78 -8.58
C ASP A 353 -3.24 -19.80 -9.89
N SER A 354 -3.01 -18.63 -10.51
CA SER A 354 -2.24 -18.51 -11.74
C SER A 354 -0.74 -18.64 -11.50
N THR A 355 -0.06 -19.17 -12.52
CA THR A 355 1.40 -19.18 -12.60
C THR A 355 1.86 -18.45 -13.85
N ALA A 356 2.98 -17.71 -13.76
CA ALA A 356 3.50 -16.91 -14.87
C ALA A 356 3.81 -17.80 -16.09
N ARG A 357 3.07 -17.60 -17.17
CA ARG A 357 3.20 -18.30 -18.45
C ARG A 357 3.00 -17.31 -19.59
N VAL A 358 3.54 -17.64 -20.74
CA VAL A 358 3.33 -16.89 -21.98
C VAL A 358 2.73 -17.82 -23.02
N VAL A 359 1.70 -17.35 -23.70
CA VAL A 359 1.03 -18.07 -24.82
C VAL A 359 1.38 -17.36 -26.13
N ASP A 360 1.83 -18.13 -27.12
CA ASP A 360 2.08 -17.68 -28.49
C ASP A 360 1.46 -18.71 -29.48
N GLY A 361 0.25 -18.41 -29.94
CA GLY A 361 -0.58 -19.35 -30.67
C GLY A 361 -0.99 -20.56 -29.82
N ASP A 362 -0.56 -21.74 -30.23
CA ASP A 362 -0.81 -23.02 -29.53
C ASP A 362 0.31 -23.39 -28.54
N GLU A 363 1.40 -22.61 -28.54
CA GLU A 363 2.55 -22.87 -27.69
C GLU A 363 2.41 -22.15 -26.32
N ILE A 364 2.83 -22.85 -25.25
CA ILE A 364 2.88 -22.31 -23.90
C ILE A 364 4.32 -22.37 -23.41
N TYR A 365 4.77 -21.27 -22.79
CA TYR A 365 6.11 -21.07 -22.26
C TYR A 365 6.02 -20.75 -20.77
N THR A 366 6.84 -21.40 -19.95
CA THR A 366 7.00 -21.04 -18.53
C THR A 366 7.96 -19.86 -18.38
N LEU A 367 7.84 -19.12 -17.30
CA LEU A 367 8.78 -18.04 -17.01
C LEU A 367 10.22 -18.54 -16.82
N GLU A 368 10.39 -19.78 -16.34
CA GLU A 368 11.70 -20.42 -16.16
C GLU A 368 12.38 -20.71 -17.51
N GLU A 369 11.65 -21.32 -18.47
CA GLU A 369 12.14 -21.57 -19.83
C GLU A 369 12.58 -20.26 -20.51
N ILE A 370 11.80 -19.19 -20.32
CA ILE A 370 12.09 -17.89 -20.92
C ILE A 370 13.35 -17.28 -20.28
N ARG A 371 13.48 -17.33 -18.94
CA ARG A 371 14.63 -16.79 -18.22
C ARG A 371 15.92 -17.53 -18.48
N SER A 372 15.86 -18.87 -18.64
CA SER A 372 17.02 -19.66 -19.02
C SER A 372 17.42 -19.49 -20.49
N GLY A 373 16.49 -19.00 -21.31
CA GLY A 373 16.65 -18.91 -22.77
C GLY A 373 16.45 -20.26 -23.50
N ASP A 374 15.98 -21.28 -22.80
CA ASP A 374 15.74 -22.62 -23.39
C ASP A 374 14.64 -22.57 -24.44
N ARG A 375 13.55 -21.86 -24.13
CA ARG A 375 12.45 -21.60 -25.06
C ARG A 375 11.96 -20.16 -24.86
N VAL A 376 11.86 -19.41 -25.95
CA VAL A 376 11.42 -18.02 -25.95
C VAL A 376 10.30 -17.84 -26.97
N PRO A 377 9.17 -17.16 -26.59
CA PRO A 377 8.08 -16.88 -27.53
C PRO A 377 8.58 -16.09 -28.74
N ALA A 378 8.10 -16.40 -29.94
CA ALA A 378 8.56 -15.76 -31.15
C ALA A 378 8.31 -14.24 -31.13
N PHE A 379 7.20 -13.79 -30.58
CA PHE A 379 6.89 -12.37 -30.49
C PHE A 379 7.78 -11.58 -29.53
N PHE A 380 8.55 -12.21 -28.63
CA PHE A 380 9.52 -11.53 -27.78
C PHE A 380 10.69 -10.93 -28.57
N HIS A 381 10.94 -11.40 -29.81
CA HIS A 381 11.94 -10.81 -30.72
C HIS A 381 11.45 -9.52 -31.41
N ASP A 382 10.15 -9.21 -31.31
CA ASP A 382 9.57 -7.95 -31.74
C ASP A 382 9.16 -7.12 -30.53
N LEU A 383 10.05 -6.20 -30.11
CA LEU A 383 9.90 -5.44 -28.88
C LEU A 383 8.57 -4.67 -28.79
N PRO A 384 8.07 -3.99 -29.85
CA PRO A 384 6.75 -3.36 -29.83
C PRO A 384 5.61 -4.33 -29.48
N THR A 385 5.54 -5.48 -30.16
CA THR A 385 4.52 -6.51 -29.87
C THR A 385 4.67 -7.07 -28.46
N ALA A 386 5.89 -7.42 -28.01
CA ALA A 386 6.12 -7.96 -26.67
C ALA A 386 5.69 -6.98 -25.57
N TYR A 387 6.03 -5.70 -25.74
CA TYR A 387 5.66 -4.64 -24.81
C TYR A 387 4.15 -4.36 -24.79
N ALA A 388 3.49 -4.40 -25.96
CA ALA A 388 2.05 -4.27 -26.07
C ALA A 388 1.31 -5.41 -25.36
N VAL A 389 1.75 -6.67 -25.53
CA VAL A 389 1.16 -7.84 -24.85
C VAL A 389 1.34 -7.75 -23.34
N LEU A 390 2.47 -7.26 -22.85
CA LEU A 390 2.69 -7.02 -21.41
C LEU A 390 1.72 -5.96 -20.85
N ASN A 391 1.61 -4.81 -21.51
CA ASN A 391 0.70 -3.76 -21.06
C ASN A 391 -0.78 -4.18 -21.11
N LEU A 392 -1.17 -4.97 -22.13
CA LEU A 392 -2.50 -5.58 -22.19
C LEU A 392 -2.76 -6.53 -21.01
N SER A 393 -1.80 -7.39 -20.68
CA SER A 393 -1.92 -8.27 -19.51
C SER A 393 -2.16 -7.48 -18.23
N ILE A 394 -1.34 -6.46 -17.97
CA ILE A 394 -1.45 -5.62 -16.77
C ILE A 394 -2.77 -4.83 -16.78
N ALA A 395 -3.19 -4.29 -17.93
CA ALA A 395 -4.45 -3.57 -18.04
C ALA A 395 -5.66 -4.47 -17.79
N VAL A 396 -5.65 -5.73 -18.27
CA VAL A 396 -6.72 -6.71 -18.01
C VAL A 396 -6.77 -7.12 -16.54
N GLN A 397 -5.63 -7.37 -15.90
CA GLN A 397 -5.59 -7.63 -14.46
C GLN A 397 -6.12 -6.45 -13.65
N SER A 398 -5.75 -5.22 -14.05
CA SER A 398 -6.29 -3.99 -13.45
C SER A 398 -7.80 -3.88 -13.68
N MET A 399 -8.28 -4.14 -14.90
CA MET A 399 -9.73 -4.15 -15.21
C MET A 399 -10.50 -5.04 -14.24
N VAL A 400 -10.05 -6.27 -14.01
CA VAL A 400 -10.69 -7.20 -13.07
C VAL A 400 -10.68 -6.64 -11.65
N ALA A 401 -9.59 -6.00 -11.22
CA ALA A 401 -9.50 -5.38 -9.91
C ALA A 401 -10.44 -4.16 -9.78
N PHE A 402 -10.53 -3.34 -10.84
CA PHE A 402 -11.43 -2.18 -10.90
C PHE A 402 -12.91 -2.63 -10.88
N ASP A 403 -13.26 -3.67 -11.64
CA ASP A 403 -14.63 -4.24 -11.62
C ASP A 403 -14.98 -4.72 -10.21
N ARG A 404 -14.06 -5.39 -9.50
CA ARG A 404 -14.27 -5.87 -8.12
C ARG A 404 -14.42 -4.77 -7.08
N VAL A 405 -13.74 -3.64 -7.23
CA VAL A 405 -13.97 -2.52 -6.29
C VAL A 405 -15.26 -1.74 -6.60
N GLY A 406 -15.90 -1.99 -7.74
CA GLY A 406 -17.15 -1.34 -8.14
C GLY A 406 -16.94 -0.08 -8.97
N VAL A 407 -16.04 -0.15 -9.94
CA VAL A 407 -15.72 0.97 -10.85
C VAL A 407 -16.93 1.49 -11.63
N ASP A 408 -17.95 0.65 -11.82
CA ASP A 408 -19.25 1.01 -12.44
C ASP A 408 -20.07 2.04 -11.63
N ARG A 409 -19.67 2.27 -10.37
CA ARG A 409 -20.32 3.22 -9.45
C ARG A 409 -19.57 4.53 -9.30
N VAL A 410 -18.51 4.71 -10.07
CA VAL A 410 -17.68 5.91 -9.99
C VAL A 410 -17.65 6.66 -11.31
N ARG A 411 -17.21 7.92 -11.26
CA ARG A 411 -17.05 8.77 -12.43
C ARG A 411 -15.58 8.98 -12.80
N HIS A 412 -14.72 9.00 -11.80
CA HIS A 412 -13.32 9.36 -11.96
C HIS A 412 -12.39 8.23 -11.58
N VAL A 413 -11.34 8.06 -12.35
CA VAL A 413 -10.20 7.18 -12.07
C VAL A 413 -8.94 8.02 -11.98
N TYR A 414 -8.24 7.93 -10.87
CA TYR A 414 -6.96 8.59 -10.65
C TYR A 414 -5.83 7.56 -10.60
N THR A 415 -4.83 7.70 -11.48
CA THR A 415 -3.61 6.88 -11.45
C THR A 415 -2.45 7.70 -10.94
N GLU A 416 -1.83 7.26 -9.85
CA GLU A 416 -0.63 7.84 -9.27
C GLU A 416 0.50 6.81 -9.18
N GLY A 417 1.71 7.26 -8.80
CA GLY A 417 2.87 6.39 -8.63
C GLY A 417 3.55 6.01 -9.95
N GLY A 418 4.10 4.80 -10.04
CA GLY A 418 4.96 4.37 -11.15
C GLY A 418 4.27 4.35 -12.51
N PHE A 419 3.07 3.76 -12.58
CA PHE A 419 2.32 3.64 -13.83
C PHE A 419 1.73 4.96 -14.34
N ARG A 420 1.72 6.03 -13.54
CA ARG A 420 1.45 7.39 -14.05
C ARG A 420 2.29 7.72 -15.28
N LYS A 421 3.54 7.24 -15.33
CA LYS A 421 4.50 7.48 -16.41
C LYS A 421 4.37 6.52 -17.58
N ASN A 422 3.62 5.43 -17.43
CA ASN A 422 3.37 4.45 -18.48
C ASN A 422 2.18 4.90 -19.34
N ALA A 423 2.47 5.50 -20.51
CA ALA A 423 1.44 6.00 -21.42
C ALA A 423 0.53 4.87 -21.92
N ASP A 424 1.12 3.72 -22.26
CA ASP A 424 0.42 2.54 -22.78
C ASP A 424 -0.65 2.07 -21.80
N TYR A 425 -0.27 1.86 -20.53
CA TYR A 425 -1.20 1.46 -19.47
C TYR A 425 -2.36 2.45 -19.32
N ASN A 426 -2.06 3.76 -19.26
CA ASN A 426 -3.07 4.77 -19.04
C ASN A 426 -4.04 4.88 -20.22
N HIS A 427 -3.56 4.82 -21.48
CA HIS A 427 -4.41 4.79 -22.65
C HIS A 427 -5.29 3.54 -22.72
N LEU A 428 -4.75 2.37 -22.34
CA LEU A 428 -5.53 1.13 -22.25
C LEU A 428 -6.63 1.23 -21.19
N MET A 429 -6.33 1.75 -20.00
CA MET A 429 -7.36 1.93 -18.96
C MET A 429 -8.48 2.85 -19.42
N ALA A 430 -8.15 3.99 -20.05
CA ALA A 430 -9.15 4.89 -20.63
C ALA A 430 -9.94 4.26 -21.79
N SER A 431 -9.34 3.30 -22.52
CA SER A 431 -10.02 2.57 -23.60
C SER A 431 -10.94 1.47 -23.08
N ILE A 432 -10.57 0.82 -21.98
CA ILE A 432 -11.37 -0.23 -21.30
C ILE A 432 -12.61 0.40 -20.64
N PHE A 433 -12.46 1.59 -20.08
CA PHE A 433 -13.51 2.33 -19.36
C PHE A 433 -13.86 3.65 -20.07
N PRO A 434 -14.47 3.60 -21.27
CA PRO A 434 -14.68 4.80 -22.10
C PRO A 434 -15.69 5.80 -21.52
N ASP A 435 -16.53 5.37 -20.57
CA ASP A 435 -17.52 6.20 -19.90
C ASP A 435 -16.98 6.89 -18.64
N LEU A 436 -15.71 6.63 -18.26
CA LEU A 436 -15.07 7.22 -17.10
C LEU A 436 -14.05 8.29 -17.48
N ASP A 437 -13.96 9.31 -16.62
CA ASP A 437 -12.90 10.31 -16.72
C ASP A 437 -11.63 9.75 -16.07
N VAL A 438 -10.64 9.38 -16.88
CA VAL A 438 -9.34 8.84 -16.41
C VAL A 438 -8.32 9.96 -16.34
N PHE A 439 -7.63 10.07 -15.20
CA PHE A 439 -6.61 11.07 -14.94
C PHE A 439 -5.31 10.45 -14.44
N ARG A 440 -4.20 11.01 -14.85
CA ARG A 440 -2.91 10.85 -14.15
C ARG A 440 -2.77 11.98 -13.14
N THR A 441 -2.34 11.68 -11.94
CA THR A 441 -2.15 12.70 -10.92
C THR A 441 -0.68 12.86 -10.56
N SER A 442 -0.26 14.06 -10.25
CA SER A 442 1.16 14.41 -10.03
C SER A 442 1.49 14.66 -8.56
N MET A 443 0.77 14.03 -7.64
CA MET A 443 1.07 14.21 -6.23
C MET A 443 2.34 13.42 -5.86
N ASP A 444 3.45 14.14 -5.84
CA ASP A 444 4.69 13.59 -5.32
C ASP A 444 4.56 13.47 -3.78
N GLU A 445 5.08 12.37 -3.22
CA GLU A 445 5.02 12.09 -1.77
C GLU A 445 3.59 12.07 -1.19
N ALA A 446 2.62 11.49 -1.91
CA ALA A 446 1.19 11.51 -1.55
C ALA A 446 0.92 11.05 -0.11
N SER A 447 1.60 9.99 0.39
CA SER A 447 1.50 9.51 1.78
C SER A 447 1.97 10.56 2.79
N ALA A 448 3.10 11.22 2.51
CA ALA A 448 3.60 12.28 3.37
C ALA A 448 2.69 13.52 3.36
N VAL A 449 2.13 13.89 2.19
CA VAL A 449 1.16 15.00 2.07
C VAL A 449 -0.10 14.73 2.89
N GLY A 450 -0.65 13.52 2.81
CA GLY A 450 -1.83 13.13 3.60
C GLY A 450 -1.57 13.14 5.10
N ALA A 451 -0.40 12.66 5.53
CA ALA A 451 0.01 12.72 6.94
C ALA A 451 0.25 14.18 7.40
N ALA A 452 0.81 15.04 6.50
CA ALA A 452 0.96 16.47 6.78
C ALA A 452 -0.40 17.19 6.94
N ALA A 453 -1.38 16.84 6.09
CA ALA A 453 -2.75 17.36 6.22
C ALA A 453 -3.39 16.95 7.57
N CYS A 454 -3.19 15.71 8.02
CA CYS A 454 -3.64 15.27 9.34
C CYS A 454 -2.95 16.08 10.46
N ALA A 455 -1.64 16.31 10.37
CA ALA A 455 -0.90 17.11 11.36
C ALA A 455 -1.29 18.59 11.33
N PHE A 456 -1.60 19.14 10.16
CA PHE A 456 -2.13 20.49 10.00
C PHE A 456 -3.49 20.65 10.70
N ILE A 457 -4.45 19.74 10.44
CA ILE A 457 -5.78 19.72 11.07
C ILE A 457 -5.63 19.69 12.60
N ALA A 458 -4.72 18.86 13.11
CA ALA A 458 -4.45 18.71 14.53
C ALA A 458 -3.88 20.00 15.15
N TYR A 459 -2.88 20.60 14.50
CA TYR A 459 -2.19 21.77 15.02
C TYR A 459 -3.07 23.04 14.96
N GLU A 460 -3.72 23.30 13.83
CA GLU A 460 -4.61 24.45 13.64
C GLU A 460 -5.97 24.25 14.33
N GLN A 461 -6.30 23.06 14.80
CA GLN A 461 -7.60 22.71 15.37
C GLN A 461 -8.77 23.09 14.44
N CYS A 462 -8.54 22.94 13.14
CA CYS A 462 -9.46 23.32 12.08
C CYS A 462 -10.28 22.15 11.55
N SER A 463 -11.22 22.44 10.67
CA SER A 463 -11.98 21.37 10.00
C SER A 463 -11.15 20.69 8.89
N PRO A 464 -11.46 19.44 8.52
CA PRO A 464 -10.86 18.82 7.33
C PRO A 464 -11.02 19.68 6.04
N GLY A 465 -12.13 20.40 5.88
CA GLY A 465 -12.36 21.30 4.75
C GLY A 465 -11.39 22.47 4.66
N ASP A 466 -10.85 22.94 5.78
CA ASP A 466 -9.84 24.00 5.77
C ASP A 466 -8.53 23.49 5.17
N ALA A 467 -8.09 22.26 5.54
CA ALA A 467 -6.91 21.64 4.95
C ALA A 467 -7.09 21.36 3.45
N ALA A 468 -8.30 20.99 3.01
CA ALA A 468 -8.63 20.75 1.61
C ALA A 468 -8.28 21.96 0.72
N SER A 469 -8.52 23.17 1.21
CA SER A 469 -8.26 24.40 0.45
C SER A 469 -6.78 24.63 0.11
N LEU A 470 -5.87 23.98 0.83
CA LEU A 470 -4.43 24.08 0.65
C LEU A 470 -3.88 22.96 -0.27
N LEU A 471 -4.63 21.87 -0.45
CA LEU A 471 -4.21 20.73 -1.24
C LEU A 471 -4.64 20.90 -2.70
N ARG A 472 -3.69 20.74 -3.60
CA ARG A 472 -3.95 20.74 -5.04
C ARG A 472 -3.62 19.37 -5.60
N ILE A 473 -4.59 18.79 -6.31
CA ILE A 473 -4.40 17.56 -7.08
C ILE A 473 -4.32 18.00 -8.53
N ASP A 474 -3.11 18.02 -9.09
CA ASP A 474 -2.95 18.24 -10.52
C ASP A 474 -3.45 17.02 -11.27
N ARG A 475 -4.37 17.24 -12.22
CA ARG A 475 -5.05 16.21 -12.99
C ARG A 475 -4.72 16.37 -14.44
N ASP A 476 -4.08 15.36 -15.00
CA ASP A 476 -3.75 15.30 -16.43
C ASP A 476 -4.69 14.27 -17.08
N PRO A 477 -5.67 14.71 -17.87
CA PRO A 477 -6.67 13.81 -18.47
C PRO A 477 -6.04 12.87 -19.48
N VAL A 478 -6.53 11.63 -19.50
CA VAL A 478 -6.10 10.60 -20.44
C VAL A 478 -7.27 10.22 -21.34
N SER A 479 -7.04 10.30 -22.66
CA SER A 479 -8.03 9.85 -23.63
C SER A 479 -7.81 8.38 -23.99
N GLY A 480 -8.90 7.62 -24.05
CA GLY A 480 -8.89 6.30 -24.65
C GLY A 480 -8.64 6.37 -26.16
N VAL A 481 -8.21 5.25 -26.71
CA VAL A 481 -8.08 5.03 -28.14
C VAL A 481 -9.02 3.91 -28.59
N ASP A 482 -9.49 4.00 -29.81
CA ASP A 482 -10.34 2.94 -30.36
C ASP A 482 -9.50 1.70 -30.72
N ILE A 483 -9.70 0.62 -29.93
CA ILE A 483 -9.08 -0.69 -30.12
C ILE A 483 -10.21 -1.72 -30.22
N PRO A 484 -10.72 -1.98 -31.42
CA PRO A 484 -11.83 -2.91 -31.60
C PRO A 484 -11.53 -4.31 -31.11
N GLY A 485 -12.44 -4.89 -30.29
CA GLY A 485 -12.27 -6.23 -29.71
C GLY A 485 -11.41 -6.28 -28.44
N LEU A 486 -11.07 -5.14 -27.83
CA LEU A 486 -10.27 -5.08 -26.59
C LEU A 486 -10.94 -5.87 -25.46
N ARG A 487 -12.27 -5.77 -25.30
CA ARG A 487 -13.00 -6.55 -24.29
C ARG A 487 -12.95 -8.05 -24.58
N ASP A 488 -13.13 -8.46 -25.83
CA ASP A 488 -13.03 -9.88 -26.22
C ASP A 488 -11.62 -10.44 -26.00
N TYR A 489 -10.58 -9.62 -26.18
CA TYR A 489 -9.20 -10.00 -25.86
C TYR A 489 -9.02 -10.19 -24.34
N ALA A 490 -9.60 -9.29 -23.55
CA ALA A 490 -9.55 -9.39 -22.10
C ALA A 490 -10.24 -10.67 -21.61
N ASP A 491 -11.41 -10.98 -22.11
CA ASP A 491 -12.14 -12.22 -21.79
C ASP A 491 -11.33 -13.46 -22.20
N ALA A 492 -10.74 -13.47 -23.40
CA ALA A 492 -9.89 -14.57 -23.86
C ALA A 492 -8.61 -14.75 -23.03
N LEU A 493 -8.03 -13.67 -22.49
CA LEU A 493 -6.92 -13.76 -21.55
C LEU A 493 -7.36 -14.40 -20.22
N VAL A 494 -8.49 -13.94 -19.66
CA VAL A 494 -9.04 -14.48 -18.40
C VAL A 494 -9.39 -15.96 -18.52
N GLU A 495 -9.92 -16.40 -19.67
CA GLU A 495 -10.22 -17.82 -19.92
C GLU A 495 -8.97 -18.73 -19.97
N LYS A 496 -7.77 -18.17 -20.19
CA LYS A 496 -6.51 -18.92 -20.25
C LYS A 496 -5.80 -19.03 -18.90
N ILE A 497 -6.22 -18.25 -17.91
CA ILE A 497 -5.72 -18.29 -16.56
C ILE A 497 -6.27 -19.48 -15.82
#